data_ec83bdadb182493ecec04385ba3ee753
#
_entry.id   ec83bdadb182493ecec04385ba3ee753
#
_cell.length_a   1.000
_cell.length_b   1.000
_cell.length_c   1.000
_cell.angle_alpha   90.00
_cell.angle_beta   90.00
_cell.angle_gamma   90.00
#
_symmetry.space_group_name_H-M   'P 1'
#
loop_
_entity.id
_entity.type
_entity.pdbx_description
1 polymer ?
#
loop_
_entity_poly.entity_id
_entity_poly.type
_entity_poly.pdbx_seq_one_letter_code
_entity_poly.pdbx_strand_id
1 'polypeptide(L)'
;LSIEEGQVFGLLGTNGAGKSTLLKVIAGVFKPTEGSVTKHGKMVPLLELGAGFDQQYTGRENIYLYGAVLGFSKKFLDEKLDEIIEFSELGKFIDVPVKNYSSGMKSRLGFSVATLVEPDILILDEVLSVGDAKFRKKSEAKIMSMFDKGVTVLFVSHSLDQVKRLCNKAILLEKGKIISHGSIEEVSKVYEEKTK
;
A
#
# COMPACT_ATOMS: atom_id res chain seq x y z
N LEU A 1 -10.96 -1.96 17.30
CA LEU A 1 -10.39 -2.92 16.35
C LEU A 1 -8.92 -3.13 16.67
N SER A 2 -8.47 -4.38 16.75
CA SER A 2 -7.07 -4.76 16.92
C SER A 2 -6.66 -5.69 15.79
N ILE A 3 -5.46 -5.45 15.23
CA ILE A 3 -4.81 -6.31 14.24
C ILE A 3 -3.53 -6.79 14.90
N GLU A 4 -3.31 -8.09 14.94
CA GLU A 4 -2.14 -8.70 15.56
C GLU A 4 -0.97 -8.73 14.58
N GLU A 5 0.24 -8.77 15.11
CA GLU A 5 1.47 -8.86 14.33
C GLU A 5 1.45 -10.08 13.40
N GLY A 6 1.89 -9.89 12.16
CA GLY A 6 1.94 -10.94 11.13
C GLY A 6 0.58 -11.30 10.50
N GLN A 7 -0.52 -10.64 10.87
CA GLN A 7 -1.81 -10.89 10.25
C GLN A 7 -1.94 -10.19 8.90
N VAL A 8 -2.57 -10.89 7.94
CA VAL A 8 -3.09 -10.29 6.71
C VAL A 8 -4.58 -10.03 6.91
N PHE A 9 -4.92 -8.76 7.08
CA PHE A 9 -6.24 -8.31 7.49
C PHE A 9 -6.95 -7.58 6.35
N GLY A 10 -8.14 -8.07 5.98
CA GLY A 10 -8.94 -7.52 4.89
C GLY A 10 -9.88 -6.39 5.33
N LEU A 11 -9.98 -5.35 4.52
CA LEU A 11 -10.98 -4.29 4.67
C LEU A 11 -11.92 -4.33 3.46
N LEU A 12 -13.13 -4.82 3.68
CA LEU A 12 -14.20 -4.91 2.70
C LEU A 12 -15.21 -3.76 2.85
N GLY A 13 -15.90 -3.45 1.79
CA GLY A 13 -16.99 -2.48 1.76
C GLY A 13 -17.23 -1.93 0.35
N THR A 14 -18.44 -1.47 0.09
CA THR A 14 -18.81 -0.83 -1.19
C THR A 14 -18.12 0.53 -1.36
N ASN A 15 -18.22 1.11 -2.53
CA ASN A 15 -17.74 2.47 -2.78
C ASN A 15 -18.47 3.45 -1.85
N GLY A 16 -17.73 4.39 -1.27
CA GLY A 16 -18.27 5.32 -0.29
C GLY A 16 -18.47 4.75 1.13
N ALA A 17 -18.08 3.50 1.39
CA ALA A 17 -18.17 2.92 2.74
C ALA A 17 -17.26 3.58 3.78
N GLY A 18 -16.25 4.38 3.35
CA GLY A 18 -15.29 5.04 4.23
C GLY A 18 -13.93 4.34 4.32
N LYS A 19 -13.65 3.34 3.47
CA LYS A 19 -12.39 2.58 3.49
C LYS A 19 -11.15 3.47 3.36
N SER A 20 -11.08 4.30 2.32
CA SER A 20 -9.94 5.19 2.08
C SER A 20 -9.76 6.24 3.19
N THR A 21 -10.86 6.73 3.77
CA THR A 21 -10.81 7.65 4.92
C THR A 21 -10.22 6.95 6.13
N LEU A 22 -10.68 5.74 6.45
CA LEU A 22 -10.14 4.92 7.55
C LEU A 22 -8.65 4.65 7.34
N LEU A 23 -8.24 4.29 6.12
CA LEU A 23 -6.82 4.06 5.81
C LEU A 23 -5.96 5.31 6.01
N LYS A 24 -6.45 6.48 5.59
CA LYS A 24 -5.75 7.76 5.80
C LYS A 24 -5.62 8.12 7.28
N VAL A 25 -6.61 7.75 8.10
CA VAL A 25 -6.53 7.90 9.56
C VAL A 25 -5.50 6.92 10.15
N ILE A 26 -5.54 5.64 9.75
CA ILE A 26 -4.57 4.63 10.21
C ILE A 26 -3.15 4.99 9.79
N ALA A 27 -2.96 5.45 8.55
CA ALA A 27 -1.68 5.90 8.02
C ALA A 27 -1.15 7.18 8.71
N GLY A 28 -2.01 7.91 9.44
CA GLY A 28 -1.66 9.16 10.11
C GLY A 28 -1.72 10.39 9.19
N VAL A 29 -2.31 10.27 8.01
CA VAL A 29 -2.56 11.40 7.09
C VAL A 29 -3.65 12.31 7.65
N PHE A 30 -4.70 11.71 8.26
CA PHE A 30 -5.74 12.42 8.96
C PHE A 30 -5.69 12.11 10.46
N LYS A 31 -5.94 13.13 11.29
CA LYS A 31 -6.16 12.92 12.72
C LYS A 31 -7.58 12.40 12.95
N PRO A 32 -7.79 11.40 13.83
CA PRO A 32 -9.13 11.00 14.20
C PRO A 32 -9.84 12.14 14.94
N THR A 33 -11.13 12.35 14.69
CA THR A 33 -11.95 13.33 15.39
C THR A 33 -12.18 12.89 16.83
N GLU A 34 -12.40 11.59 17.03
CA GLU A 34 -12.57 10.94 18.34
C GLU A 34 -11.79 9.63 18.38
N GLY A 35 -11.44 9.18 19.58
CA GLY A 35 -10.66 7.97 19.77
C GLY A 35 -9.18 8.14 19.45
N SER A 36 -8.48 7.02 19.26
CA SER A 36 -7.05 7.00 18.99
C SER A 36 -6.66 5.86 18.07
N VAL A 37 -5.53 6.02 17.37
CA VAL A 37 -4.87 4.96 16.61
C VAL A 37 -3.50 4.73 17.24
N THR A 38 -3.27 3.50 17.68
CA THR A 38 -1.97 3.06 18.18
C THR A 38 -1.36 2.10 17.15
N LYS A 39 -0.12 2.32 16.80
CA LYS A 39 0.64 1.45 15.88
C LYS A 39 2.01 1.16 16.46
N HIS A 40 2.47 -0.06 16.30
CA HIS A 40 3.79 -0.51 16.72
C HIS A 40 4.61 -0.86 15.48
N GLY A 41 5.80 -0.25 15.36
CA GLY A 41 6.67 -0.47 14.23
C GLY A 41 6.50 0.52 13.06
N LYS A 42 7.28 0.27 12.01
CA LYS A 42 7.34 1.10 10.80
C LYS A 42 6.20 0.71 9.85
N MET A 43 5.36 1.68 9.54
CA MET A 43 4.25 1.52 8.61
C MET A 43 4.58 2.13 7.25
N VAL A 44 4.36 1.38 6.18
CA VAL A 44 4.47 1.88 4.80
C VAL A 44 3.10 1.77 4.12
N PRO A 45 2.45 2.92 3.85
CA PRO A 45 1.21 2.92 3.09
C PRO A 45 1.52 2.96 1.59
N LEU A 46 1.07 1.95 0.84
CA LEU A 46 1.08 1.95 -0.63
C LEU A 46 -0.26 2.48 -1.18
N LEU A 47 -0.77 3.57 -0.60
CA LEU A 47 -2.10 4.11 -0.94
C LEU A 47 -2.07 4.98 -2.21
N GLU A 48 -1.05 5.80 -2.33
CA GLU A 48 -0.91 6.78 -3.42
C GLU A 48 0.56 6.81 -3.85
N LEU A 49 0.97 5.83 -4.66
CA LEU A 49 2.34 5.69 -5.12
C LEU A 49 2.78 6.89 -5.96
N GLY A 50 3.84 7.55 -5.51
CA GLY A 50 4.33 8.78 -6.14
C GLY A 50 3.59 10.05 -5.71
N ALA A 51 2.66 9.96 -4.78
CA ALA A 51 2.16 11.15 -4.07
C ALA A 51 3.31 11.81 -3.33
N GLY A 52 3.47 13.12 -3.51
CA GLY A 52 4.60 13.86 -2.95
C GLY A 52 5.82 13.95 -3.86
N PHE A 53 5.78 13.38 -5.08
CA PHE A 53 6.81 13.65 -6.07
C PHE A 53 6.76 15.12 -6.51
N ASP A 54 7.93 15.77 -6.50
CA ASP A 54 8.08 17.08 -7.14
C ASP A 54 8.12 16.90 -8.67
N GLN A 55 7.19 17.54 -9.34
CA GLN A 55 7.02 17.41 -10.78
C GLN A 55 8.20 18.00 -11.60
N GLN A 56 8.94 18.95 -11.02
CA GLN A 56 10.08 19.58 -11.66
C GLN A 56 11.38 18.78 -11.50
N TYR A 57 11.42 17.91 -10.46
CA TYR A 57 12.56 17.06 -10.19
C TYR A 57 12.55 15.83 -11.09
N THR A 58 13.73 15.32 -11.37
CA THR A 58 13.96 14.05 -12.07
C THR A 58 13.46 12.88 -11.21
N GLY A 59 13.33 11.69 -11.81
CA GLY A 59 13.05 10.48 -11.06
C GLY A 59 14.11 10.20 -10.00
N ARG A 60 15.39 10.42 -10.32
CA ARG A 60 16.51 10.25 -9.38
C ARG A 60 16.39 11.18 -8.18
N GLU A 61 16.12 12.45 -8.38
CA GLU A 61 15.92 13.40 -7.27
C GLU A 61 14.69 13.05 -6.43
N ASN A 62 13.62 12.58 -7.06
CA ASN A 62 12.43 12.11 -6.36
C ASN A 62 12.64 10.82 -5.56
N ILE A 63 13.61 9.96 -5.92
CA ILE A 63 14.00 8.82 -5.07
C ILE A 63 14.46 9.34 -3.70
N TYR A 64 15.31 10.36 -3.67
CA TYR A 64 15.80 10.93 -2.41
C TYR A 64 14.69 11.66 -1.64
N LEU A 65 13.89 12.46 -2.35
CA LEU A 65 12.78 13.18 -1.73
C LEU A 65 11.77 12.22 -1.09
N TYR A 66 11.29 11.25 -1.86
CA TYR A 66 10.29 10.29 -1.38
C TYR A 66 10.87 9.32 -0.35
N GLY A 67 12.12 8.90 -0.53
CA GLY A 67 12.83 8.08 0.45
C GLY A 67 12.99 8.78 1.80
N ALA A 68 13.28 10.09 1.79
CA ALA A 68 13.34 10.89 3.01
C ALA A 68 11.97 10.98 3.71
N VAL A 69 10.87 11.12 2.96
CA VAL A 69 9.50 11.08 3.51
C VAL A 69 9.21 9.72 4.18
N LEU A 70 9.73 8.63 3.61
CA LEU A 70 9.62 7.29 4.18
C LEU A 70 10.62 7.03 5.33
N GLY A 71 11.45 8.03 5.67
CA GLY A 71 12.41 7.96 6.77
C GLY A 71 13.74 7.27 6.44
N PHE A 72 14.09 7.13 5.15
CA PHE A 72 15.38 6.59 4.74
C PHE A 72 16.46 7.66 4.78
N SER A 73 17.67 7.30 5.23
CA SER A 73 18.82 8.20 5.17
C SER A 73 19.36 8.31 3.74
N LYS A 74 20.02 9.45 3.45
CA LYS A 74 20.66 9.64 2.15
C LYS A 74 21.68 8.55 1.85
N LYS A 75 22.50 8.17 2.83
CA LYS A 75 23.49 7.09 2.68
C LYS A 75 22.85 5.78 2.26
N PHE A 76 21.76 5.40 2.92
CA PHE A 76 21.02 4.17 2.57
C PHE A 76 20.46 4.23 1.13
N LEU A 77 19.93 5.40 0.72
CA LEU A 77 19.42 5.57 -0.64
C LEU A 77 20.56 5.55 -1.69
N ASP A 78 21.74 6.10 -1.38
CA ASP A 78 22.92 6.02 -2.24
C ASP A 78 23.32 4.55 -2.47
N GLU A 79 23.31 3.72 -1.42
CA GLU A 79 23.63 2.29 -1.49
C GLU A 79 22.58 1.47 -2.27
N LYS A 80 21.33 1.94 -2.31
CA LYS A 80 20.19 1.25 -2.93
C LYS A 80 19.76 1.83 -4.27
N LEU A 81 20.42 2.88 -4.73
CA LEU A 81 20.00 3.64 -5.90
C LEU A 81 19.87 2.78 -7.16
N ASP A 82 20.87 1.97 -7.44
CA ASP A 82 20.89 1.10 -8.63
C ASP A 82 19.78 0.03 -8.54
N GLU A 83 19.55 -0.55 -7.36
CA GLU A 83 18.47 -1.51 -7.12
C GLU A 83 17.09 -0.88 -7.40
N ILE A 84 16.87 0.38 -6.95
CA ILE A 84 15.64 1.11 -7.19
C ILE A 84 15.44 1.34 -8.69
N ILE A 85 16.47 1.83 -9.36
CA ILE A 85 16.41 2.16 -10.80
C ILE A 85 16.12 0.89 -11.60
N GLU A 86 16.82 -0.19 -11.32
CA GLU A 86 16.61 -1.49 -11.98
C GLU A 86 15.20 -2.03 -11.72
N PHE A 87 14.75 -1.98 -10.46
CA PHE A 87 13.40 -2.48 -10.12
C PHE A 87 12.31 -1.67 -10.80
N SER A 88 12.45 -0.34 -10.90
CA SER A 88 11.47 0.54 -11.52
C SER A 88 11.33 0.35 -13.04
N GLU A 89 12.34 -0.25 -13.69
CA GLU A 89 12.44 -0.41 -15.15
C GLU A 89 12.34 0.92 -15.91
N LEU A 90 12.72 2.03 -15.29
CA LEU A 90 12.69 3.36 -15.94
C LEU A 90 13.91 3.62 -16.80
N GLY A 91 15.04 2.95 -16.54
CA GLY A 91 16.27 3.10 -17.34
C GLY A 91 16.70 4.55 -17.47
N LYS A 92 16.91 5.00 -18.70
CA LYS A 92 17.33 6.39 -19.00
C LYS A 92 16.30 7.48 -18.63
N PHE A 93 15.04 7.10 -18.41
CA PHE A 93 14.02 8.06 -17.98
C PHE A 93 14.23 8.52 -16.53
N ILE A 94 15.10 7.85 -15.75
CA ILE A 94 15.35 8.23 -14.36
C ILE A 94 15.87 9.67 -14.23
N ASP A 95 16.55 10.18 -15.22
CA ASP A 95 17.13 11.53 -15.24
C ASP A 95 16.23 12.55 -15.98
N VAL A 96 14.99 12.16 -16.30
CA VAL A 96 13.97 13.03 -16.89
C VAL A 96 13.05 13.57 -15.79
N PRO A 97 12.61 14.84 -15.84
CA PRO A 97 11.65 15.40 -14.88
C PRO A 97 10.33 14.62 -14.82
N VAL A 98 9.83 14.39 -13.61
CA VAL A 98 8.64 13.57 -13.35
C VAL A 98 7.36 14.14 -13.96
N LYS A 99 7.31 15.42 -14.29
CA LYS A 99 6.19 15.99 -15.07
C LYS A 99 5.98 15.29 -16.42
N ASN A 100 7.04 14.71 -16.99
CA ASN A 100 7.02 13.99 -18.26
C ASN A 100 6.73 12.49 -18.10
N TYR A 101 6.51 12.01 -16.86
CA TYR A 101 6.20 10.61 -16.60
C TYR A 101 4.71 10.31 -16.80
N SER A 102 4.42 9.14 -17.36
CA SER A 102 3.08 8.57 -17.29
C SER A 102 2.71 8.21 -15.85
N SER A 103 1.43 8.02 -15.57
CA SER A 103 0.98 7.53 -14.25
C SER A 103 1.64 6.20 -13.89
N GLY A 104 1.78 5.29 -14.85
CA GLY A 104 2.47 4.02 -14.66
C GLY A 104 3.95 4.17 -14.28
N MET A 105 4.68 5.11 -14.90
CA MET A 105 6.08 5.42 -14.54
C MET A 105 6.19 5.97 -13.12
N LYS A 106 5.29 6.87 -12.73
CA LYS A 106 5.24 7.42 -11.36
C LYS A 106 4.98 6.33 -10.34
N SER A 107 4.00 5.48 -10.61
CA SER A 107 3.64 4.35 -9.72
C SER A 107 4.77 3.33 -9.62
N ARG A 108 5.46 2.99 -10.71
CA ARG A 108 6.62 2.08 -10.69
C ARG A 108 7.74 2.64 -9.81
N LEU A 109 8.08 3.93 -9.96
CA LEU A 109 9.12 4.56 -9.16
C LEU A 109 8.72 4.59 -7.68
N GLY A 110 7.52 5.06 -7.37
CA GLY A 110 7.00 5.11 -6.00
C GLY A 110 6.99 3.74 -5.32
N PHE A 111 6.53 2.71 -6.03
CA PHE A 111 6.54 1.33 -5.55
C PHE A 111 7.97 0.84 -5.28
N SER A 112 8.91 1.09 -6.21
CA SER A 112 10.30 0.66 -6.07
C SER A 112 10.97 1.25 -4.83
N VAL A 113 10.72 2.52 -4.51
CA VAL A 113 11.25 3.16 -3.30
C VAL A 113 10.54 2.65 -2.04
N ALA A 114 9.22 2.55 -2.08
CA ALA A 114 8.43 2.17 -0.91
C ALA A 114 8.68 0.72 -0.46
N THR A 115 9.07 -0.17 -1.39
CA THR A 115 9.30 -1.59 -1.11
C THR A 115 10.77 -1.98 -0.96
N LEU A 116 11.66 -1.00 -0.79
CA LEU A 116 13.09 -1.23 -0.54
C LEU A 116 13.35 -2.01 0.74
N VAL A 117 12.61 -1.69 1.77
CA VAL A 117 12.73 -2.30 3.09
C VAL A 117 11.40 -2.93 3.44
N GLU A 118 11.48 -4.05 4.13
CA GLU A 118 10.29 -4.69 4.69
C GLU A 118 9.78 -3.84 5.86
N PRO A 119 8.55 -3.34 5.79
CA PRO A 119 7.94 -2.64 6.92
C PRO A 119 7.43 -3.65 7.97
N ASP A 120 7.17 -3.18 9.18
CA ASP A 120 6.42 -3.97 10.16
C ASP A 120 4.92 -4.03 9.80
N ILE A 121 4.40 -2.94 9.21
CA ILE A 121 3.01 -2.82 8.78
C ILE A 121 2.94 -2.30 7.35
N LEU A 122 2.25 -3.02 6.49
CA LEU A 122 2.01 -2.65 5.10
C LEU A 122 0.52 -2.36 4.86
N ILE A 123 0.22 -1.21 4.28
CA ILE A 123 -1.15 -0.90 3.86
C ILE A 123 -1.21 -0.99 2.34
N LEU A 124 -2.10 -1.83 1.84
CA LEU A 124 -2.35 -2.05 0.41
C LEU A 124 -3.78 -1.62 0.05
N ASP A 125 -3.93 -0.67 -0.85
CA ASP A 125 -5.21 -0.25 -1.40
C ASP A 125 -5.24 -0.57 -2.91
N GLU A 126 -5.77 -1.73 -3.28
CA GLU A 126 -5.91 -2.17 -4.69
C GLU A 126 -4.63 -2.08 -5.55
N VAL A 127 -3.49 -1.84 -4.91
CA VAL A 127 -2.18 -1.46 -5.52
C VAL A 127 -1.52 -2.61 -6.30
N LEU A 128 -2.09 -3.83 -6.24
CA LEU A 128 -1.61 -4.96 -7.05
C LEU A 128 -1.76 -4.75 -8.58
N SER A 129 -2.32 -3.59 -8.99
CA SER A 129 -2.52 -3.22 -10.39
C SER A 129 -1.52 -2.20 -10.94
N VAL A 130 -0.33 -2.07 -10.32
CA VAL A 130 0.68 -1.08 -10.71
C VAL A 130 1.37 -1.42 -12.02
N GLY A 131 1.44 -0.45 -12.93
CA GLY A 131 2.19 -0.55 -14.18
C GLY A 131 1.54 -1.48 -15.22
N ASP A 132 2.36 -1.97 -16.14
CA ASP A 132 1.94 -2.96 -17.14
C ASP A 132 1.89 -4.38 -16.58
N ALA A 133 1.46 -5.35 -17.39
CA ALA A 133 1.28 -6.74 -16.96
C ALA A 133 2.59 -7.38 -16.43
N LYS A 134 3.75 -6.99 -16.97
CA LYS A 134 5.05 -7.50 -16.54
C LYS A 134 5.42 -6.94 -15.17
N PHE A 135 5.31 -5.63 -14.99
CA PHE A 135 5.61 -4.97 -13.72
C PHE A 135 4.62 -5.39 -12.63
N ARG A 136 3.36 -5.62 -12.98
CA ARG A 136 2.35 -6.13 -12.05
C ARG A 136 2.74 -7.48 -11.46
N LYS A 137 3.20 -8.43 -12.27
CA LYS A 137 3.68 -9.73 -11.77
C LYS A 137 4.88 -9.57 -10.84
N LYS A 138 5.81 -8.66 -11.18
CA LYS A 138 7.00 -8.38 -10.38
C LYS A 138 6.65 -7.73 -9.03
N SER A 139 5.74 -6.76 -9.03
CA SER A 139 5.28 -6.10 -7.80
C SER A 139 4.46 -7.05 -6.93
N GLU A 140 3.59 -7.88 -7.52
CA GLU A 140 2.85 -8.91 -6.80
C GLU A 140 3.80 -9.91 -6.10
N ALA A 141 4.80 -10.42 -6.82
CA ALA A 141 5.81 -11.31 -6.24
C ALA A 141 6.57 -10.66 -5.07
N LYS A 142 6.91 -9.37 -5.18
CA LYS A 142 7.55 -8.61 -4.11
C LYS A 142 6.64 -8.49 -2.88
N ILE A 143 5.36 -8.19 -3.06
CA ILE A 143 4.37 -8.13 -1.98
C ILE A 143 4.18 -9.49 -1.32
N MET A 144 4.02 -10.56 -2.12
CA MET A 144 3.85 -11.92 -1.58
C MET A 144 5.06 -12.35 -0.75
N SER A 145 6.29 -11.98 -1.15
CA SER A 145 7.48 -12.26 -0.34
C SER A 145 7.48 -11.57 1.03
N MET A 146 6.78 -10.43 1.17
CA MET A 146 6.62 -9.75 2.46
C MET A 146 5.60 -10.48 3.34
N PHE A 147 4.53 -11.04 2.75
CA PHE A 147 3.56 -11.87 3.49
C PHE A 147 4.22 -13.10 4.08
N ASP A 148 5.07 -13.78 3.30
CA ASP A 148 5.81 -14.97 3.75
C ASP A 148 6.79 -14.67 4.90
N LYS A 149 7.23 -13.41 5.04
CA LYS A 149 8.13 -12.95 6.11
C LYS A 149 7.41 -12.45 7.36
N GLY A 150 6.09 -12.55 7.38
CA GLY A 150 5.28 -12.19 8.56
C GLY A 150 5.05 -10.70 8.75
N VAL A 151 5.14 -9.91 7.68
CA VAL A 151 4.73 -8.50 7.70
C VAL A 151 3.23 -8.41 7.99
N THR A 152 2.84 -7.52 8.90
CA THR A 152 1.41 -7.24 9.16
C THR A 152 0.82 -6.46 7.99
N VAL A 153 -0.26 -6.94 7.41
CA VAL A 153 -0.83 -6.34 6.20
C VAL A 153 -2.28 -5.94 6.42
N LEU A 154 -2.58 -4.68 6.11
CA LEU A 154 -3.95 -4.21 5.95
C LEU A 154 -4.25 -4.10 4.46
N PHE A 155 -5.03 -5.05 3.96
CA PHE A 155 -5.36 -5.18 2.55
C PHE A 155 -6.77 -4.69 2.27
N VAL A 156 -6.89 -3.71 1.39
CA VAL A 156 -8.17 -3.16 0.96
C VAL A 156 -8.45 -3.56 -0.47
N SER A 157 -9.58 -4.16 -0.69
CA SER A 157 -10.08 -4.50 -2.03
C SER A 157 -11.60 -4.48 -2.06
N HIS A 158 -12.14 -4.20 -3.24
CA HIS A 158 -13.55 -4.45 -3.54
C HIS A 158 -13.78 -5.87 -4.09
N SER A 159 -12.71 -6.61 -4.37
CA SER A 159 -12.77 -8.00 -4.81
C SER A 159 -12.76 -8.95 -3.63
N LEU A 160 -13.93 -9.55 -3.36
CA LEU A 160 -14.07 -10.55 -2.31
C LEU A 160 -13.13 -11.75 -2.51
N ASP A 161 -12.93 -12.17 -3.77
CA ASP A 161 -12.05 -13.31 -4.10
C ASP A 161 -10.60 -13.04 -3.73
N GLN A 162 -10.11 -11.80 -3.94
CA GLN A 162 -8.75 -11.42 -3.53
C GLN A 162 -8.62 -11.45 -2.00
N VAL A 163 -9.61 -10.90 -1.30
CA VAL A 163 -9.58 -10.87 0.18
C VAL A 163 -9.69 -12.29 0.74
N LYS A 164 -10.55 -13.16 0.20
CA LYS A 164 -10.63 -14.58 0.57
C LYS A 164 -9.31 -15.33 0.36
N ARG A 165 -8.59 -15.00 -0.71
CA ARG A 165 -7.32 -15.66 -1.05
C ARG A 165 -6.17 -15.22 -0.16
N LEU A 166 -6.14 -13.95 0.24
CA LEU A 166 -4.98 -13.32 0.87
C LEU A 166 -5.12 -13.11 2.38
N CYS A 167 -6.35 -12.97 2.87
CA CYS A 167 -6.60 -12.58 4.25
C CYS A 167 -7.19 -13.72 5.07
N ASN A 168 -6.81 -13.78 6.36
CA ASN A 168 -7.40 -14.71 7.34
C ASN A 168 -8.53 -14.07 8.12
N LYS A 169 -8.44 -12.78 8.37
CA LYS A 169 -9.46 -11.98 9.04
C LYS A 169 -9.85 -10.78 8.22
N ALA A 170 -11.04 -10.26 8.42
CA ALA A 170 -11.50 -9.06 7.75
C ALA A 170 -12.47 -8.25 8.59
N ILE A 171 -12.70 -7.01 8.16
CA ILE A 171 -13.88 -6.23 8.56
C ILE A 171 -14.68 -5.85 7.32
N LEU A 172 -15.98 -5.73 7.50
CA LEU A 172 -16.90 -5.12 6.56
C LEU A 172 -17.29 -3.74 7.03
N LEU A 173 -16.96 -2.75 6.22
CA LEU A 173 -17.31 -1.35 6.47
C LEU A 173 -18.49 -0.93 5.61
N GLU A 174 -19.46 -0.24 6.19
CA GLU A 174 -20.61 0.36 5.49
C GLU A 174 -20.93 1.71 6.11
N LYS A 175 -20.93 2.78 5.28
CA LYS A 175 -21.25 4.16 5.71
C LYS A 175 -20.49 4.59 6.98
N GLY A 176 -19.20 4.27 7.05
CA GLY A 176 -18.32 4.59 8.18
C GLY A 176 -18.48 3.71 9.43
N LYS A 177 -19.31 2.67 9.37
CA LYS A 177 -19.53 1.75 10.52
C LYS A 177 -19.02 0.36 10.20
N ILE A 178 -18.44 -0.31 11.20
CA ILE A 178 -18.10 -1.72 11.11
C ILE A 178 -19.40 -2.53 11.28
N ILE A 179 -19.77 -3.26 10.23
CA ILE A 179 -20.97 -4.11 10.18
C ILE A 179 -20.67 -5.53 10.62
N SER A 180 -19.48 -6.03 10.25
CA SER A 180 -19.02 -7.35 10.62
C SER A 180 -17.50 -7.34 10.79
N HIS A 181 -16.97 -8.16 11.67
CA HIS A 181 -15.54 -8.41 11.83
C HIS A 181 -15.32 -9.83 12.33
N GLY A 182 -14.22 -10.45 11.93
CA GLY A 182 -13.89 -11.81 12.34
C GLY A 182 -13.13 -12.56 11.28
N SER A 183 -13.36 -13.87 11.19
CA SER A 183 -12.80 -14.71 10.15
C SER A 183 -13.28 -14.25 8.77
N ILE A 184 -12.48 -14.53 7.73
CA ILE A 184 -12.86 -14.16 6.37
C ILE A 184 -14.14 -14.86 5.92
N GLU A 185 -14.39 -16.08 6.41
CA GLU A 185 -15.59 -16.86 6.10
C GLU A 185 -16.86 -16.19 6.63
N GLU A 186 -16.82 -15.70 7.87
CA GLU A 186 -17.95 -15.01 8.51
C GLU A 186 -18.24 -13.68 7.80
N VAL A 187 -17.21 -12.87 7.60
CA VAL A 187 -17.35 -11.55 7.00
C VAL A 187 -17.79 -11.65 5.54
N SER A 188 -17.30 -12.66 4.80
CA SER A 188 -17.69 -12.90 3.41
C SER A 188 -19.18 -13.21 3.25
N LYS A 189 -19.76 -14.02 4.16
CA LYS A 189 -21.20 -14.33 4.11
C LYS A 189 -22.03 -13.07 4.24
N VAL A 190 -21.69 -12.22 5.22
CA VAL A 190 -22.40 -10.94 5.42
C VAL A 190 -22.26 -10.02 4.23
N TYR A 191 -21.07 -9.98 3.61
CA TYR A 191 -20.83 -9.17 2.40
C TYR A 191 -21.68 -9.68 1.21
N GLU A 192 -21.72 -10.98 0.96
CA GLU A 192 -22.48 -11.58 -0.14
C GLU A 192 -24.00 -11.38 0.03
N GLU A 193 -24.51 -11.47 1.27
CA GLU A 193 -25.93 -11.21 1.56
C GLU A 193 -26.33 -9.75 1.29
N LYS A 194 -25.41 -8.80 1.48
CA LYS A 194 -25.67 -7.37 1.26
C LYS A 194 -25.46 -6.89 -0.18
N THR A 195 -24.76 -7.67 -0.99
CA THR A 195 -24.45 -7.32 -2.39
C THR A 195 -25.31 -8.04 -3.41
N LYS A 196 -26.20 -8.94 -2.95
CA LYS A 196 -27.28 -9.52 -3.74
C LYS A 196 -28.47 -8.56 -3.85
#